data_86bd562ab36231f1b9fef84332675833
#
_entry.id   86bd562ab36231f1b9fef84332675833
#
_cell.length_a   1.000
_cell.length_b   1.000
_cell.length_c   1.000
_cell.angle_alpha   90.00
_cell.angle_beta   90.00
_cell.angle_gamma   90.00
#
_symmetry.space_group_name_H-M   'P 1'
#
loop_
_entity.id
_entity.type
_entity.pdbx_description
1 polymer ?
#
loop_
_entity_poly.entity_id
_entity_poly.type
_entity_poly.pdbx_seq_one_letter_code
_entity_poly.pdbx_strand_id
1 'polypeptide(L)'
;MSRLFNFLLLLYTIFPLLSQEYRPQILSVEEQSRVIDEVLEDRLDNLLPELMRREGIDMWILISREYNEDPVMKTILPSTWLAARRRTIMVFYDNGESVDKIAIARYSVGRLLKGEWNVDVYPDQWEALMNIIMDKSPRKIGLNYSENYGLADGLVKSEYESFMSYLPDNMKEKVVSAERLAVGWLETRTNKELELYPMICRLGHLILREGLSERVIHPGITTTDDVVWWLRQRVADLGLSTWFHPSVSVQRADDGNNEFLRSFSKRPDQDVIIPGDLVHVDFGITYLRLNTDQQQHFYVLKPGETAPPQGLVSAFANGNRVQDILTTNFEIGRTGNEILKRSLDQAKAEGLNASIYTHPIGLHGHAAGPTIGMWDKQGGVKGPGDYPLYENTAYSIELFAATPVAEWGDKPVRIMLEEDGVYHQGQFYFLDGRQKELYTIPRNVQGLGK
;
A
#
# COMPACT_ATOMS: atom_id res chain seq x y z
N MET A 1 41.82 16.84 71.66
CA MET A 1 40.44 16.38 71.22
C MET A 1 40.23 16.95 69.85
N SER A 2 40.50 16.14 68.83
CA SER A 2 40.46 16.47 67.40
C SER A 2 39.17 15.91 66.84
N ARG A 3 38.29 16.74 66.27
CA ARG A 3 37.13 16.29 65.51
C ARG A 3 37.48 16.32 64.01
N LEU A 4 37.65 15.14 63.42
CA LEU A 4 37.74 14.96 61.97
C LEU A 4 36.33 15.19 61.39
N PHE A 5 36.26 16.12 60.44
CA PHE A 5 35.08 16.32 59.58
C PHE A 5 35.29 15.47 58.33
N ASN A 6 34.50 14.40 58.16
CA ASN A 6 34.45 13.63 56.96
C ASN A 6 33.58 14.36 55.95
N PHE A 7 34.18 14.88 54.86
CA PHE A 7 33.47 15.39 53.69
C PHE A 7 33.19 14.21 52.74
N LEU A 8 31.97 13.75 52.72
CA LEU A 8 31.52 12.79 51.71
C LEU A 8 31.27 13.56 50.41
N LEU A 9 32.17 13.40 49.43
CA LEU A 9 31.98 13.89 48.06
C LEU A 9 31.00 12.94 47.37
N LEU A 10 29.74 13.35 47.23
CA LEU A 10 28.77 12.68 46.35
C LEU A 10 29.14 13.00 44.89
N LEU A 11 29.85 12.09 44.25
CA LEU A 11 30.01 12.10 42.79
C LEU A 11 28.63 11.74 42.14
N TYR A 12 27.88 12.77 41.75
CA TYR A 12 26.78 12.59 40.79
C TYR A 12 27.41 12.25 39.44
N THR A 13 27.49 10.98 39.13
CA THR A 13 27.66 10.52 37.75
C THR A 13 26.41 10.87 36.98
N ILE A 14 26.42 11.99 36.28
CA ILE A 14 25.45 12.31 35.24
C ILE A 14 25.69 11.28 34.14
N PHE A 15 24.99 10.16 34.21
CA PHE A 15 24.80 9.35 33.02
C PHE A 15 24.03 10.23 32.02
N PRO A 16 24.55 10.52 30.83
CA PRO A 16 23.73 11.08 29.79
C PRO A 16 22.59 10.06 29.61
N LEU A 17 21.35 10.46 29.83
CA LEU A 17 20.19 9.77 29.27
C LEU A 17 20.42 9.83 27.75
N LEU A 18 21.16 8.85 27.23
CA LEU A 18 21.09 8.51 25.82
C LEU A 18 19.60 8.26 25.58
N SER A 19 18.94 9.16 24.90
CA SER A 19 17.60 8.93 24.38
C SER A 19 17.68 7.56 23.70
N GLN A 20 17.04 6.59 24.30
CA GLN A 20 17.01 5.23 23.77
C GLN A 20 16.36 5.39 22.39
N GLU A 21 17.17 5.34 21.34
CA GLU A 21 16.65 5.41 19.98
C GLU A 21 15.61 4.31 19.89
N TYR A 22 14.36 4.71 19.65
CA TYR A 22 13.29 3.77 19.41
C TYR A 22 13.66 2.98 18.15
N ARG A 23 14.19 1.78 18.33
CA ARG A 23 14.42 0.84 17.24
C ARG A 23 13.14 0.07 17.08
N PRO A 24 12.46 0.19 15.93
CA PRO A 24 11.28 -0.61 15.66
C PRO A 24 11.64 -2.10 15.81
N GLN A 25 10.86 -2.82 16.58
CA GLN A 25 11.02 -4.27 16.71
C GLN A 25 10.35 -4.93 15.51
N ILE A 26 11.16 -5.45 14.62
CA ILE A 26 10.70 -6.29 13.52
C ILE A 26 10.67 -7.73 14.01
N LEU A 27 9.56 -8.42 13.75
CA LEU A 27 9.40 -9.83 14.08
C LEU A 27 10.46 -10.69 13.38
N SER A 28 10.89 -11.78 14.01
CA SER A 28 11.69 -12.81 13.34
C SER A 28 10.95 -13.39 12.14
N VAL A 29 11.68 -13.96 11.18
CA VAL A 29 11.08 -14.54 9.96
C VAL A 29 10.05 -15.63 10.32
N GLU A 30 10.30 -16.42 11.38
CA GLU A 30 9.36 -17.42 11.88
C GLU A 30 8.07 -16.81 12.42
N GLU A 31 8.18 -15.74 13.21
CA GLU A 31 7.03 -15.01 13.74
C GLU A 31 6.24 -14.32 12.62
N GLN A 32 6.93 -13.70 11.65
CA GLN A 32 6.28 -13.15 10.45
C GLN A 32 5.50 -14.22 9.70
N SER A 33 6.10 -15.38 9.50
CA SER A 33 5.48 -16.54 8.84
C SER A 33 4.19 -16.94 9.54
N ARG A 34 4.21 -17.01 10.87
CA ARG A 34 3.01 -17.34 11.67
C ARG A 34 1.91 -16.30 11.52
N VAL A 35 2.24 -15.01 11.64
CA VAL A 35 1.26 -13.91 11.49
C VAL A 35 0.64 -13.91 10.10
N ILE A 36 1.45 -14.07 9.05
CA ILE A 36 0.98 -14.13 7.66
C ILE A 36 -0.01 -15.29 7.48
N ASP A 37 0.28 -16.46 8.01
CA ASP A 37 -0.61 -17.63 7.87
C ASP A 37 -1.87 -17.51 8.73
N GLU A 38 -1.82 -16.84 9.89
CA GLU A 38 -3.00 -16.54 10.72
C GLU A 38 -3.93 -15.52 10.03
N VAL A 39 -3.37 -14.51 9.37
CA VAL A 39 -4.14 -13.56 8.55
C VAL A 39 -4.75 -14.25 7.34
N LEU A 40 -3.98 -15.09 6.65
CA LEU A 40 -4.48 -15.86 5.51
C LEU A 40 -5.63 -16.78 5.90
N GLU A 41 -5.54 -17.47 7.05
CA GLU A 41 -6.62 -18.32 7.57
C GLU A 41 -7.89 -17.50 7.83
N ASP A 42 -7.77 -16.35 8.50
CA ASP A 42 -8.89 -15.44 8.75
C ASP A 42 -9.56 -14.98 7.45
N ARG A 43 -8.78 -14.63 6.44
CA ARG A 43 -9.29 -14.25 5.11
C ARG A 43 -10.02 -15.38 4.42
N LEU A 44 -9.48 -16.61 4.48
CA LEU A 44 -10.08 -17.79 3.85
C LEU A 44 -11.34 -18.28 4.58
N ASP A 45 -11.41 -18.09 5.90
CA ASP A 45 -12.52 -18.58 6.72
C ASP A 45 -13.67 -17.56 6.81
N ASN A 46 -13.36 -16.28 6.84
CA ASN A 46 -14.35 -15.23 7.08
C ASN A 46 -14.63 -14.38 5.83
N LEU A 47 -13.60 -13.85 5.17
CA LEU A 47 -13.78 -12.94 4.04
C LEU A 47 -14.17 -13.66 2.74
N LEU A 48 -13.51 -14.77 2.41
CA LEU A 48 -13.76 -15.46 1.13
C LEU A 48 -15.22 -15.90 0.95
N PRO A 49 -15.89 -16.51 1.96
CA PRO A 49 -17.30 -16.89 1.82
C PRO A 49 -18.22 -15.69 1.54
N GLU A 50 -17.97 -14.56 2.20
CA GLU A 50 -18.74 -13.33 1.97
C GLU A 50 -18.61 -12.82 0.54
N LEU A 51 -17.37 -12.79 0.04
CA LEU A 51 -17.07 -12.32 -1.32
C LEU A 51 -17.65 -13.27 -2.39
N MET A 52 -17.51 -14.59 -2.22
CA MET A 52 -18.07 -15.58 -3.15
C MET A 52 -19.59 -15.44 -3.25
N ARG A 53 -20.28 -15.26 -2.12
CA ARG A 53 -21.73 -15.05 -2.05
C ARG A 53 -22.14 -13.70 -2.62
N ARG A 54 -21.40 -12.63 -2.33
CA ARG A 54 -21.62 -11.29 -2.89
C ARG A 54 -21.59 -11.29 -4.42
N GLU A 55 -20.60 -11.99 -5.01
CA GLU A 55 -20.45 -12.05 -6.47
C GLU A 55 -21.22 -13.21 -7.12
N GLY A 56 -21.84 -14.08 -6.30
CA GLY A 56 -22.64 -15.21 -6.76
C GLY A 56 -21.83 -16.26 -7.52
N ILE A 57 -20.55 -16.44 -7.16
CA ILE A 57 -19.64 -17.46 -7.68
C ILE A 57 -19.49 -18.54 -6.62
N ASP A 58 -20.00 -19.73 -6.91
CA ASP A 58 -19.95 -20.85 -5.97
C ASP A 58 -18.74 -21.77 -6.15
N MET A 59 -17.97 -21.63 -7.25
CA MET A 59 -16.66 -22.27 -7.40
C MET A 59 -15.65 -21.26 -7.97
N TRP A 60 -14.56 -21.01 -7.26
CA TRP A 60 -13.46 -20.16 -7.72
C TRP A 60 -12.21 -21.02 -7.92
N ILE A 61 -11.63 -21.00 -9.12
CA ILE A 61 -10.47 -21.80 -9.47
C ILE A 61 -9.32 -20.89 -9.85
N LEU A 62 -8.19 -21.05 -9.14
CA LEU A 62 -6.93 -20.40 -9.43
C LEU A 62 -5.95 -21.41 -10.03
N ILE A 63 -5.35 -21.06 -11.16
CA ILE A 63 -4.43 -21.95 -11.88
C ILE A 63 -3.17 -21.16 -12.20
N SER A 64 -2.02 -21.62 -11.74
CA SER A 64 -0.73 -20.98 -12.02
C SER A 64 0.37 -21.99 -12.26
N ARG A 65 1.38 -21.57 -12.99
CA ARG A 65 2.66 -22.28 -13.09
C ARG A 65 3.70 -21.62 -12.19
N GLU A 66 4.70 -22.41 -11.81
CA GLU A 66 5.87 -21.92 -11.08
C GLU A 66 6.57 -20.81 -11.86
N TYR A 67 6.87 -19.70 -11.18
CA TYR A 67 7.44 -18.44 -11.72
C TYR A 67 6.53 -17.65 -12.66
N ASN A 68 5.28 -18.04 -12.81
CA ASN A 68 4.27 -17.29 -13.55
C ASN A 68 2.94 -17.35 -12.78
N GLU A 69 3.00 -16.89 -11.53
CA GLU A 69 1.88 -16.94 -10.62
C GLU A 69 0.89 -15.82 -10.90
N ASP A 70 -0.39 -16.18 -10.84
CA ASP A 70 -1.50 -15.27 -10.71
C ASP A 70 -1.28 -14.34 -9.49
N PRO A 71 -1.44 -13.02 -9.62
CA PRO A 71 -1.25 -12.07 -8.52
C PRO A 71 -2.12 -12.39 -7.29
N VAL A 72 -3.34 -12.87 -7.49
CA VAL A 72 -4.23 -13.31 -6.40
C VAL A 72 -3.68 -14.56 -5.75
N MET A 73 -3.28 -15.57 -6.54
CA MET A 73 -2.72 -16.81 -5.99
C MET A 73 -1.50 -16.53 -5.10
N LYS A 74 -0.63 -15.60 -5.45
CA LYS A 74 0.50 -15.19 -4.61
C LYS A 74 0.08 -14.78 -3.20
N THR A 75 -1.08 -14.15 -3.06
CA THR A 75 -1.60 -13.71 -1.77
C THR A 75 -2.23 -14.86 -0.96
N ILE A 76 -2.56 -15.98 -1.61
CA ILE A 76 -3.20 -17.16 -1.01
C ILE A 76 -2.16 -18.26 -0.68
N LEU A 77 -0.98 -18.21 -1.29
CA LEU A 77 0.10 -19.15 -0.92
C LEU A 77 0.46 -18.97 0.56
N PRO A 78 0.63 -20.07 1.32
CA PRO A 78 1.10 -19.99 2.70
C PRO A 78 2.50 -19.36 2.77
N SER A 79 2.88 -18.82 3.90
CA SER A 79 4.15 -18.11 4.10
C SER A 79 5.39 -18.93 3.74
N THR A 80 5.30 -20.25 3.87
CA THR A 80 6.37 -21.22 3.54
C THR A 80 6.47 -21.53 2.05
N TRP A 81 5.54 -21.04 1.22
CA TRP A 81 5.55 -21.19 -0.23
C TRP A 81 5.95 -19.88 -0.89
N LEU A 82 7.21 -19.78 -1.27
CA LEU A 82 7.75 -18.55 -1.93
C LEU A 82 7.34 -18.43 -3.40
N ALA A 83 6.89 -19.54 -4.00
CA ALA A 83 6.38 -19.64 -5.36
C ALA A 83 5.39 -20.81 -5.46
N ALA A 84 4.54 -20.81 -6.48
CA ALA A 84 3.77 -21.98 -6.88
C ALA A 84 4.71 -23.15 -7.26
N ARG A 85 4.19 -24.37 -7.35
CA ARG A 85 4.95 -25.57 -7.69
C ARG A 85 4.49 -26.12 -9.04
N ARG A 86 5.36 -26.17 -10.06
CA ARG A 86 5.06 -26.65 -11.42
C ARG A 86 3.74 -26.06 -11.94
N ARG A 87 2.63 -26.79 -11.77
CA ARG A 87 1.27 -26.29 -11.88
C ARG A 87 0.58 -26.43 -10.51
N THR A 88 0.16 -25.31 -9.96
CA THR A 88 -0.66 -25.23 -8.73
C THR A 88 -2.09 -24.88 -9.13
N ILE A 89 -3.03 -25.71 -8.71
CA ILE A 89 -4.47 -25.46 -8.91
C ILE A 89 -5.13 -25.43 -7.54
N MET A 90 -5.80 -24.33 -7.21
CA MET A 90 -6.59 -24.17 -5.99
C MET A 90 -8.06 -24.05 -6.36
N VAL A 91 -8.92 -24.78 -5.66
CA VAL A 91 -10.37 -24.74 -5.84
C VAL A 91 -11.01 -24.33 -4.53
N PHE A 92 -11.82 -23.28 -4.58
CA PHE A 92 -12.67 -22.85 -3.47
C PHE A 92 -14.12 -23.10 -3.89
N TYR A 93 -14.85 -23.90 -3.11
CA TYR A 93 -16.24 -24.23 -3.40
C TYR A 93 -17.13 -23.90 -2.21
N ASP A 94 -18.03 -22.94 -2.39
CA ASP A 94 -19.06 -22.58 -1.41
C ASP A 94 -20.28 -23.51 -1.57
N ASN A 95 -20.46 -24.39 -0.61
CA ASN A 95 -21.61 -25.31 -0.55
C ASN A 95 -22.86 -24.66 0.07
N GLY A 96 -22.79 -23.37 0.45
CA GLY A 96 -23.84 -22.60 1.11
C GLY A 96 -23.67 -22.50 2.63
N GLU A 97 -22.97 -23.45 3.26
CA GLU A 97 -22.64 -23.45 4.70
C GLU A 97 -21.20 -23.03 4.94
N SER A 98 -20.29 -23.62 4.16
CA SER A 98 -18.83 -23.39 4.27
C SER A 98 -18.18 -23.39 2.90
N VAL A 99 -16.91 -22.94 2.84
CA VAL A 99 -16.08 -23.00 1.64
C VAL A 99 -15.05 -24.12 1.76
N ASP A 100 -15.17 -25.11 0.86
CA ASP A 100 -14.16 -26.15 0.69
C ASP A 100 -12.88 -25.51 0.10
N LYS A 101 -11.72 -25.81 0.68
CA LYS A 101 -10.41 -25.27 0.28
C LYS A 101 -9.52 -26.42 -0.20
N ILE A 102 -9.46 -26.62 -1.51
CA ILE A 102 -8.89 -27.80 -2.15
C ILE A 102 -7.67 -27.41 -2.99
N ALA A 103 -6.59 -28.15 -2.86
CA ALA A 103 -5.48 -28.13 -3.80
C ALA A 103 -5.50 -29.39 -4.68
N ILE A 104 -5.47 -29.22 -6.01
CA ILE A 104 -5.31 -30.34 -6.93
C ILE A 104 -3.82 -30.72 -6.94
N ALA A 105 -3.39 -31.31 -5.84
CA ALA A 105 -2.02 -31.71 -5.58
C ALA A 105 -2.00 -33.02 -4.77
N ARG A 106 -0.88 -33.75 -4.85
CA ARG A 106 -0.66 -34.98 -4.09
C ARG A 106 -0.46 -34.77 -2.58
N TYR A 107 -0.34 -33.50 -2.19
CA TYR A 107 -0.09 -33.06 -0.82
C TYR A 107 -0.80 -31.73 -0.58
N SER A 108 -1.09 -31.45 0.67
CA SER A 108 -1.72 -30.20 1.06
C SER A 108 -0.80 -29.01 0.84
N VAL A 109 -1.36 -27.87 0.43
CA VAL A 109 -0.66 -26.59 0.31
C VAL A 109 -0.74 -25.86 1.65
N GLY A 110 0.35 -25.97 2.42
CA GLY A 110 0.34 -25.59 3.82
C GLY A 110 -0.68 -26.40 4.64
N ARG A 111 -1.22 -25.76 5.67
CA ARG A 111 -2.26 -26.36 6.53
C ARG A 111 -3.69 -26.01 6.09
N LEU A 112 -3.85 -25.06 5.16
CA LEU A 112 -5.14 -24.43 4.85
C LEU A 112 -5.82 -25.04 3.61
N LEU A 113 -5.08 -25.57 2.64
CA LEU A 113 -5.64 -26.16 1.44
C LEU A 113 -5.33 -27.67 1.40
N LYS A 114 -6.38 -28.47 1.45
CA LYS A 114 -6.26 -29.94 1.46
C LYS A 114 -5.88 -30.46 0.07
N GLY A 115 -4.83 -31.30 0.00
CA GLY A 115 -4.46 -31.99 -1.22
C GLY A 115 -5.46 -33.09 -1.57
N GLU A 116 -6.06 -33.03 -2.76
CA GLU A 116 -7.08 -33.97 -3.22
C GLU A 116 -6.80 -34.48 -4.64
N TRP A 117 -5.55 -34.85 -4.92
CA TRP A 117 -5.19 -35.52 -6.17
C TRP A 117 -4.63 -36.92 -5.91
N ASN A 118 -5.44 -37.91 -6.18
CA ASN A 118 -5.01 -39.30 -6.16
C ASN A 118 -4.54 -39.72 -7.57
N VAL A 119 -3.21 -39.82 -7.78
CA VAL A 119 -2.61 -40.14 -9.08
C VAL A 119 -2.83 -41.59 -9.53
N ASP A 120 -3.12 -42.51 -8.60
CA ASP A 120 -3.43 -43.90 -8.93
C ASP A 120 -4.81 -44.02 -9.57
N VAL A 121 -5.70 -43.07 -9.30
CA VAL A 121 -7.06 -42.98 -9.88
C VAL A 121 -7.10 -42.06 -11.08
N TYR A 122 -6.45 -40.90 -10.97
CA TYR A 122 -6.37 -39.87 -12.00
C TYR A 122 -4.91 -39.57 -12.33
N PRO A 123 -4.31 -40.18 -13.34
CA PRO A 123 -2.92 -39.94 -13.72
C PRO A 123 -2.67 -38.50 -14.16
N ASP A 124 -3.66 -37.84 -14.74
CA ASP A 124 -3.60 -36.44 -15.16
C ASP A 124 -4.26 -35.51 -14.12
N GLN A 125 -3.60 -34.39 -13.85
CA GLN A 125 -4.07 -33.37 -12.90
C GLN A 125 -5.39 -32.72 -13.36
N TRP A 126 -5.59 -32.56 -14.67
CA TRP A 126 -6.83 -32.04 -15.23
C TRP A 126 -8.01 -33.01 -15.01
N GLU A 127 -7.79 -34.30 -15.16
CA GLU A 127 -8.82 -35.30 -14.88
C GLU A 127 -9.26 -35.26 -13.42
N ALA A 128 -8.30 -35.10 -12.49
CA ALA A 128 -8.61 -34.93 -11.07
C ALA A 128 -9.44 -33.66 -10.80
N LEU A 129 -9.10 -32.54 -11.44
CA LEU A 129 -9.87 -31.30 -11.35
C LEU A 129 -11.29 -31.48 -11.91
N MET A 130 -11.43 -32.11 -13.09
CA MET A 130 -12.74 -32.36 -13.69
C MET A 130 -13.62 -33.23 -12.80
N ASN A 131 -13.06 -34.26 -12.16
CA ASN A 131 -13.80 -35.07 -11.21
C ASN A 131 -14.36 -34.23 -10.05
N ILE A 132 -13.59 -33.32 -9.49
CA ILE A 132 -14.06 -32.43 -8.42
C ILE A 132 -15.15 -31.48 -8.93
N ILE A 133 -14.98 -30.90 -10.12
CA ILE A 133 -15.99 -30.03 -10.71
C ILE A 133 -17.32 -30.77 -10.92
N MET A 134 -17.24 -32.01 -11.41
CA MET A 134 -18.43 -32.84 -11.65
C MET A 134 -19.11 -33.28 -10.36
N ASP A 135 -18.33 -33.67 -9.34
CA ASP A 135 -18.84 -34.05 -8.02
C ASP A 135 -19.55 -32.87 -7.33
N LYS A 136 -18.93 -31.69 -7.30
CA LYS A 136 -19.49 -30.48 -6.70
C LYS A 136 -20.62 -29.85 -7.51
N SER A 137 -20.64 -30.08 -8.82
CA SER A 137 -21.66 -29.59 -9.74
C SER A 137 -22.01 -28.11 -9.57
N PRO A 138 -21.00 -27.19 -9.66
CA PRO A 138 -21.21 -25.76 -9.40
C PRO A 138 -22.18 -25.14 -10.40
N ARG A 139 -22.82 -24.03 -9.98
CA ARG A 139 -23.66 -23.20 -10.84
C ARG A 139 -22.85 -22.23 -11.67
N LYS A 140 -21.77 -21.65 -11.06
CA LYS A 140 -20.83 -20.73 -11.70
C LYS A 140 -19.40 -21.06 -11.31
N ILE A 141 -18.53 -21.13 -12.30
CA ILE A 141 -17.09 -21.36 -12.15
C ILE A 141 -16.36 -20.06 -12.46
N GLY A 142 -15.82 -19.41 -11.45
CA GLY A 142 -15.04 -18.19 -11.60
C GLY A 142 -13.57 -18.49 -11.93
N LEU A 143 -13.06 -17.84 -12.97
CA LEU A 143 -11.62 -17.85 -13.35
C LEU A 143 -11.09 -16.44 -13.40
N ASN A 144 -9.80 -16.25 -13.06
CA ASN A 144 -9.17 -14.93 -13.01
C ASN A 144 -8.76 -14.44 -14.41
N TYR A 145 -9.71 -13.84 -15.12
CA TYR A 145 -9.47 -13.05 -16.32
C TYR A 145 -10.27 -11.74 -16.26
N SER A 146 -9.68 -10.64 -16.71
CA SER A 146 -10.22 -9.29 -16.56
C SER A 146 -9.75 -8.38 -17.69
N GLU A 147 -10.63 -7.48 -18.14
CA GLU A 147 -10.28 -6.38 -19.06
C GLU A 147 -9.88 -5.11 -18.32
N ASN A 148 -10.24 -4.98 -17.03
CA ASN A 148 -10.08 -3.74 -16.25
C ASN A 148 -8.93 -3.78 -15.26
N TYR A 149 -8.64 -4.96 -14.67
CA TYR A 149 -7.69 -5.11 -13.58
C TYR A 149 -6.63 -6.16 -13.89
N GLY A 150 -5.41 -5.73 -14.18
CA GLY A 150 -4.29 -6.66 -14.41
C GLY A 150 -4.02 -7.60 -13.22
N LEU A 151 -4.31 -7.17 -11.99
CA LEU A 151 -4.20 -8.01 -10.80
C LEU A 151 -5.28 -9.12 -10.72
N ALA A 152 -6.37 -8.98 -11.45
CA ALA A 152 -7.44 -9.98 -11.56
C ALA A 152 -7.39 -10.76 -12.90
N ASP A 153 -6.36 -10.53 -13.73
CA ASP A 153 -6.13 -11.16 -15.05
C ASP A 153 -4.91 -12.10 -15.00
N GLY A 154 -4.85 -12.94 -13.95
CA GLY A 154 -3.69 -13.78 -13.70
C GLY A 154 -3.70 -15.14 -14.40
N LEU A 155 -4.83 -15.56 -14.98
CA LEU A 155 -4.93 -16.83 -15.69
C LEU A 155 -4.32 -16.74 -17.09
N VAL A 156 -3.18 -17.38 -17.30
CA VAL A 156 -2.54 -17.36 -18.62
C VAL A 156 -3.34 -18.15 -19.67
N LYS A 157 -3.32 -17.66 -20.89
CA LYS A 157 -4.10 -18.19 -22.02
C LYS A 157 -3.97 -19.71 -22.20
N SER A 158 -2.75 -20.25 -22.10
CA SER A 158 -2.52 -21.70 -22.32
C SER A 158 -3.16 -22.56 -21.21
N GLU A 159 -3.22 -22.08 -19.95
CA GLU A 159 -3.92 -22.78 -18.87
C GLU A 159 -5.43 -22.66 -19.02
N TYR A 160 -5.94 -21.51 -19.48
CA TYR A 160 -7.34 -21.34 -19.82
C TYR A 160 -7.78 -22.29 -20.93
N GLU A 161 -7.02 -22.35 -22.05
CA GLU A 161 -7.31 -23.24 -23.19
C GLU A 161 -7.26 -24.72 -22.76
N SER A 162 -6.27 -25.10 -21.96
CA SER A 162 -6.19 -26.45 -21.42
C SER A 162 -7.40 -26.77 -20.52
N PHE A 163 -7.75 -25.89 -19.57
CA PHE A 163 -8.91 -26.05 -18.72
C PHE A 163 -10.18 -26.25 -19.54
N MET A 164 -10.43 -25.37 -20.51
CA MET A 164 -11.63 -25.42 -21.36
C MET A 164 -11.67 -26.68 -22.26
N SER A 165 -10.51 -27.25 -22.62
CA SER A 165 -10.46 -28.47 -23.41
C SER A 165 -10.84 -29.74 -22.64
N TYR A 166 -10.57 -29.76 -21.33
CA TYR A 166 -10.96 -30.86 -20.45
C TYR A 166 -12.39 -30.72 -19.90
N LEU A 167 -12.92 -29.46 -19.84
CA LEU A 167 -14.22 -29.19 -19.26
C LEU A 167 -15.34 -29.74 -20.16
N PRO A 168 -16.30 -30.51 -19.62
CA PRO A 168 -17.47 -30.98 -20.38
C PRO A 168 -18.28 -29.82 -20.95
N ASP A 169 -18.85 -29.98 -22.18
CA ASP A 169 -19.52 -28.91 -22.89
C ASP A 169 -20.67 -28.28 -22.10
N ASN A 170 -21.42 -29.09 -21.36
CA ASN A 170 -22.52 -28.61 -20.50
C ASN A 170 -22.05 -27.79 -19.28
N MET A 171 -20.75 -27.75 -18.99
CA MET A 171 -20.17 -26.94 -17.92
C MET A 171 -19.50 -25.67 -18.42
N LYS A 172 -19.18 -25.59 -19.73
CA LYS A 172 -18.48 -24.43 -20.32
C LYS A 172 -19.25 -23.12 -20.17
N GLU A 173 -20.57 -23.17 -20.28
CA GLU A 173 -21.43 -21.99 -20.11
C GLU A 173 -21.47 -21.45 -18.67
N LYS A 174 -21.02 -22.25 -17.70
CA LYS A 174 -20.94 -21.85 -16.29
C LYS A 174 -19.65 -21.08 -15.95
N VAL A 175 -18.68 -21.06 -16.87
CA VAL A 175 -17.42 -20.34 -16.68
C VAL A 175 -17.64 -18.85 -16.85
N VAL A 176 -17.25 -18.08 -15.84
CA VAL A 176 -17.37 -16.62 -15.80
C VAL A 176 -16.06 -15.98 -15.32
N SER A 177 -15.90 -14.71 -15.64
CA SER A 177 -14.82 -13.92 -15.04
C SER A 177 -15.03 -13.78 -13.53
N ALA A 178 -13.97 -14.04 -12.77
CA ALA A 178 -13.93 -13.79 -11.33
C ALA A 178 -13.40 -12.39 -10.99
N GLU A 179 -13.34 -11.45 -11.95
CA GLU A 179 -12.79 -10.10 -11.77
C GLU A 179 -13.25 -9.47 -10.46
N ARG A 180 -14.56 -9.38 -10.22
CA ARG A 180 -15.09 -8.73 -9.02
C ARG A 180 -14.75 -9.47 -7.72
N LEU A 181 -14.72 -10.81 -7.75
CA LEU A 181 -14.30 -11.63 -6.63
C LEU A 181 -12.81 -11.45 -6.32
N ALA A 182 -11.98 -11.48 -7.35
CA ALA A 182 -10.53 -11.25 -7.23
C ALA A 182 -10.21 -9.83 -6.71
N VAL A 183 -10.88 -8.80 -7.26
CA VAL A 183 -10.77 -7.43 -6.77
C VAL A 183 -11.21 -7.33 -5.31
N GLY A 184 -12.37 -7.86 -4.95
CA GLY A 184 -12.86 -7.89 -3.57
C GLY A 184 -11.88 -8.57 -2.61
N TRP A 185 -11.28 -9.71 -3.03
CA TRP A 185 -10.23 -10.37 -2.25
C TRP A 185 -9.01 -9.48 -2.02
N LEU A 186 -8.57 -8.72 -3.03
CA LEU A 186 -7.37 -7.89 -2.94
C LEU A 186 -7.62 -6.59 -2.17
N GLU A 187 -8.80 -5.95 -2.34
CA GLU A 187 -9.09 -4.63 -1.77
C GLU A 187 -9.53 -4.66 -0.31
N THR A 188 -10.29 -5.71 0.09
CA THR A 188 -10.91 -5.74 1.42
C THR A 188 -9.90 -6.14 2.49
N ARG A 189 -9.83 -5.34 3.59
CA ARG A 189 -9.02 -5.67 4.77
C ARG A 189 -9.88 -6.41 5.80
N THR A 190 -9.30 -7.42 6.44
CA THR A 190 -9.92 -8.06 7.61
C THR A 190 -9.61 -7.27 8.88
N ASN A 191 -10.34 -7.54 9.96
CA ASN A 191 -10.06 -6.90 11.25
C ASN A 191 -8.63 -7.17 11.74
N LYS A 192 -8.10 -8.37 11.50
CA LYS A 192 -6.70 -8.70 11.84
C LYS A 192 -5.71 -7.85 11.05
N GLU A 193 -5.96 -7.61 9.77
CA GLU A 193 -5.13 -6.71 8.97
C GLU A 193 -5.23 -5.27 9.48
N LEU A 194 -6.43 -4.80 9.82
CA LEU A 194 -6.65 -3.45 10.37
C LEU A 194 -5.99 -3.23 11.73
N GLU A 195 -5.81 -4.27 12.54
CA GLU A 195 -5.06 -4.21 13.79
C GLU A 195 -3.55 -4.07 13.57
N LEU A 196 -3.02 -4.65 12.48
CA LEU A 196 -1.58 -4.64 12.16
C LEU A 196 -1.17 -3.39 11.37
N TYR A 197 -2.03 -2.91 10.47
CA TYR A 197 -1.68 -1.92 9.48
C TYR A 197 -1.19 -0.58 10.06
N PRO A 198 -1.76 -0.01 11.13
CA PRO A 198 -1.26 1.23 11.72
C PRO A 198 0.21 1.15 12.14
N MET A 199 0.65 0.01 12.67
CA MET A 199 2.05 -0.20 13.05
C MET A 199 2.95 -0.28 11.81
N ILE A 200 2.48 -0.87 10.72
CA ILE A 200 3.23 -0.96 9.46
C ILE A 200 3.40 0.44 8.85
N CYS A 201 2.34 1.25 8.80
CA CYS A 201 2.42 2.66 8.36
C CYS A 201 3.38 3.47 9.24
N ARG A 202 3.34 3.25 10.56
CA ARG A 202 4.27 3.90 11.51
C ARG A 202 5.73 3.53 11.24
N LEU A 203 6.03 2.31 10.82
CA LEU A 203 7.40 1.93 10.44
C LEU A 203 7.88 2.75 9.23
N GLY A 204 7.04 2.95 8.23
CA GLY A 204 7.34 3.84 7.10
C GLY A 204 7.64 5.27 7.56
N HIS A 205 6.75 5.86 8.38
CA HIS A 205 6.95 7.20 8.95
C HIS A 205 8.24 7.32 9.77
N LEU A 206 8.60 6.30 10.55
CA LEU A 206 9.84 6.33 11.33
C LEU A 206 11.08 6.33 10.43
N ILE A 207 11.08 5.53 9.37
CA ILE A 207 12.17 5.50 8.38
C ILE A 207 12.28 6.85 7.66
N LEU A 208 11.15 7.43 7.24
CA LEU A 208 11.12 8.77 6.63
C LEU A 208 11.69 9.84 7.56
N ARG A 209 11.26 9.87 8.83
CA ARG A 209 11.75 10.84 9.83
C ARG A 209 13.23 10.68 10.15
N GLU A 210 13.78 9.49 10.03
CA GLU A 210 15.23 9.26 10.18
C GLU A 210 15.98 9.76 8.93
N GLY A 211 15.52 9.37 7.73
CA GLY A 211 16.14 9.72 6.45
C GLY A 211 16.08 11.21 6.11
N LEU A 212 14.98 11.87 6.44
CA LEU A 212 14.76 13.30 6.20
C LEU A 212 15.09 14.14 7.45
N SER A 213 16.30 13.96 7.96
CA SER A 213 16.80 14.67 9.13
C SER A 213 18.27 15.04 8.99
N GLU A 214 18.75 15.89 9.90
CA GLU A 214 20.16 16.30 10.02
C GLU A 214 21.15 15.13 10.24
N ARG A 215 20.64 13.91 10.49
CA ARG A 215 21.49 12.70 10.60
C ARG A 215 21.92 12.19 9.23
N VAL A 216 21.12 12.42 8.21
CA VAL A 216 21.33 11.90 6.85
C VAL A 216 21.57 13.06 5.87
N ILE A 217 20.81 14.15 6.00
CA ILE A 217 20.89 15.30 5.10
C ILE A 217 21.84 16.34 5.67
N HIS A 218 22.96 16.55 4.97
CA HIS A 218 23.90 17.62 5.20
C HIS A 218 23.78 18.64 4.06
N PRO A 219 23.07 19.78 4.27
CA PRO A 219 22.80 20.74 3.21
C PRO A 219 24.08 21.23 2.52
N GLY A 220 24.07 21.27 1.19
CA GLY A 220 25.24 21.60 0.36
C GLY A 220 26.16 20.41 0.04
N ILE A 221 25.86 19.21 0.56
CA ILE A 221 26.68 17.99 0.36
C ILE A 221 25.78 16.83 -0.11
N THR A 222 24.72 16.51 0.64
CA THR A 222 23.84 15.38 0.37
C THR A 222 22.97 15.65 -0.86
N THR A 223 22.93 14.70 -1.77
CA THR A 223 22.07 14.73 -2.95
C THR A 223 20.74 14.04 -2.69
N THR A 224 19.73 14.30 -3.53
CA THR A 224 18.45 13.57 -3.51
C THR A 224 18.66 12.06 -3.70
N ASP A 225 19.60 11.66 -4.56
CA ASP A 225 19.93 10.24 -4.80
C ASP A 225 20.57 9.58 -3.58
N ASP A 226 21.45 10.28 -2.85
CA ASP A 226 22.01 9.77 -1.59
C ASP A 226 20.91 9.41 -0.58
N VAL A 227 19.87 10.25 -0.48
CA VAL A 227 18.72 9.98 0.41
C VAL A 227 17.90 8.78 -0.08
N VAL A 228 17.67 8.66 -1.38
CA VAL A 228 16.97 7.50 -1.99
C VAL A 228 17.69 6.21 -1.64
N TRP A 229 19.00 6.15 -1.84
CA TRP A 229 19.78 4.94 -1.53
C TRP A 229 19.88 4.68 -0.03
N TRP A 230 19.92 5.72 0.78
CA TRP A 230 19.87 5.57 2.24
C TRP A 230 18.53 4.92 2.67
N LEU A 231 17.39 5.39 2.14
CA LEU A 231 16.07 4.81 2.42
C LEU A 231 16.02 3.33 2.02
N ARG A 232 16.53 2.99 0.82
CA ARG A 232 16.61 1.60 0.35
C ARG A 232 17.46 0.73 1.27
N GLN A 233 18.64 1.22 1.67
CA GLN A 233 19.52 0.49 2.56
C GLN A 233 18.87 0.32 3.95
N ARG A 234 18.22 1.36 4.45
CA ARG A 234 17.57 1.30 5.76
C ARG A 234 16.46 0.27 5.84
N VAL A 235 15.65 0.16 4.78
CA VAL A 235 14.63 -0.90 4.64
C VAL A 235 15.27 -2.29 4.69
N ALA A 236 16.36 -2.49 3.95
CA ALA A 236 17.08 -3.78 3.93
C ALA A 236 17.72 -4.11 5.30
N ASP A 237 18.31 -3.12 5.98
CA ASP A 237 18.94 -3.28 7.31
C ASP A 237 17.91 -3.69 8.39
N LEU A 238 16.64 -3.31 8.20
CA LEU A 238 15.54 -3.70 9.07
C LEU A 238 14.93 -5.06 8.69
N GLY A 239 15.39 -5.69 7.61
CA GLY A 239 14.81 -6.95 7.10
C GLY A 239 13.42 -6.76 6.48
N LEU A 240 13.10 -5.55 6.05
CA LEU A 240 11.89 -5.20 5.31
C LEU A 240 12.15 -5.23 3.81
N SER A 241 11.09 -5.10 3.01
CA SER A 241 11.20 -4.88 1.56
C SER A 241 10.44 -3.63 1.13
N THR A 242 10.72 -3.15 -0.06
CA THR A 242 9.95 -2.08 -0.71
C THR A 242 9.39 -2.59 -2.03
N TRP A 243 8.23 -2.10 -2.42
CA TRP A 243 7.55 -2.52 -3.65
C TRP A 243 7.83 -1.58 -4.82
N PHE A 244 8.41 -0.40 -4.57
CA PHE A 244 8.92 0.51 -5.60
C PHE A 244 10.22 1.18 -5.16
N HIS A 245 10.91 1.80 -6.10
CA HIS A 245 12.12 2.55 -5.81
C HIS A 245 11.73 3.95 -5.32
N PRO A 246 12.10 4.36 -4.09
CA PRO A 246 11.72 5.66 -3.56
C PRO A 246 12.14 6.80 -4.47
N SER A 247 11.45 7.93 -4.36
CA SER A 247 11.88 9.15 -5.03
C SER A 247 12.03 10.30 -4.05
N VAL A 248 13.06 11.14 -4.27
CA VAL A 248 13.29 12.37 -3.53
C VAL A 248 13.50 13.49 -4.53
N SER A 249 12.78 14.58 -4.37
CA SER A 249 12.87 15.74 -5.24
C SER A 249 12.86 17.03 -4.43
N VAL A 250 13.29 18.13 -5.06
CA VAL A 250 13.32 19.45 -4.42
C VAL A 250 12.58 20.48 -5.25
N GLN A 251 11.96 21.45 -4.58
CA GLN A 251 11.45 22.68 -5.17
C GLN A 251 12.20 23.85 -4.55
N ARG A 252 12.56 24.87 -5.37
CA ARG A 252 13.35 26.05 -4.98
C ARG A 252 12.72 27.35 -5.46
N ALA A 253 12.98 28.45 -4.73
CA ALA A 253 12.55 29.78 -5.16
C ALA A 253 13.16 30.17 -6.53
N ASP A 254 14.46 29.94 -6.69
CA ASP A 254 15.26 30.42 -7.83
C ASP A 254 15.43 29.38 -8.96
N ASP A 255 14.58 28.37 -8.99
CA ASP A 255 14.66 27.32 -9.99
C ASP A 255 14.12 27.81 -11.34
N GLY A 256 15.01 28.10 -12.30
CA GLY A 256 14.68 28.61 -13.63
C GLY A 256 13.88 27.67 -14.53
N ASN A 257 13.60 26.45 -14.09
CA ASN A 257 12.91 25.42 -14.87
C ASN A 257 11.66 24.89 -14.13
N ASN A 258 10.51 25.47 -14.47
CA ASN A 258 9.20 25.07 -13.95
C ASN A 258 8.59 23.81 -14.64
N GLU A 259 9.37 22.95 -15.24
CA GLU A 259 8.85 21.72 -15.85
C GLU A 259 8.56 20.62 -14.80
N PHE A 260 7.65 20.93 -13.89
CA PHE A 260 7.08 19.93 -12.96
C PHE A 260 6.09 18.97 -13.61
N LEU A 261 5.87 19.04 -14.89
CA LEU A 261 4.77 18.36 -15.55
C LEU A 261 4.91 16.84 -15.63
N ARG A 262 6.03 16.26 -15.18
CA ARG A 262 6.24 14.79 -15.24
C ARG A 262 7.22 14.30 -14.17
N SER A 263 6.86 14.42 -12.88
CA SER A 263 7.67 13.90 -11.79
C SER A 263 7.94 12.40 -11.88
N PHE A 264 7.03 11.63 -12.48
CA PHE A 264 7.21 10.19 -12.68
C PHE A 264 8.15 9.82 -13.83
N SER A 265 8.34 10.69 -14.81
CA SER A 265 9.16 10.39 -16.00
C SER A 265 10.51 11.07 -16.04
N LYS A 266 10.74 12.10 -15.22
CA LYS A 266 12.03 12.77 -15.06
C LYS A 266 12.35 12.83 -13.57
N ARG A 267 13.10 11.85 -13.11
CA ARG A 267 13.78 11.96 -11.81
C ARG A 267 14.99 12.86 -12.03
N PRO A 268 15.16 13.94 -11.23
CA PRO A 268 16.40 14.71 -11.27
C PRO A 268 17.53 13.77 -10.81
N ASP A 269 18.50 13.57 -11.69
CA ASP A 269 19.52 12.55 -11.46
C ASP A 269 20.41 12.85 -10.27
N GLN A 270 20.57 14.12 -9.82
CA GLN A 270 21.38 14.45 -8.63
C GLN A 270 21.20 15.93 -8.24
N ASP A 271 20.14 16.29 -7.58
CA ASP A 271 20.06 17.62 -6.96
C ASP A 271 20.71 17.62 -5.59
N VAL A 272 21.77 18.45 -5.40
CA VAL A 272 22.32 18.71 -4.07
C VAL A 272 21.28 19.49 -3.27
N ILE A 273 20.88 18.95 -2.13
CA ILE A 273 19.92 19.57 -1.21
C ILE A 273 20.60 20.76 -0.52
N ILE A 274 20.01 21.97 -0.62
CA ILE A 274 20.57 23.21 -0.08
C ILE A 274 19.59 23.92 0.84
N PRO A 275 20.07 24.87 1.70
CA PRO A 275 19.17 25.67 2.51
C PRO A 275 18.15 26.45 1.66
N GLY A 276 16.89 26.37 2.02
CA GLY A 276 15.76 26.96 1.30
C GLY A 276 15.01 25.99 0.39
N ASP A 277 15.48 24.75 0.25
CA ASP A 277 14.76 23.72 -0.50
C ASP A 277 13.53 23.21 0.23
N LEU A 278 12.45 23.04 -0.50
CA LEU A 278 11.31 22.22 -0.11
C LEU A 278 11.54 20.82 -0.68
N VAL A 279 11.90 19.89 0.19
CA VAL A 279 12.17 18.50 -0.17
C VAL A 279 10.86 17.71 -0.13
N HIS A 280 10.61 16.94 -1.16
CA HIS A 280 9.53 15.97 -1.26
C HIS A 280 10.11 14.56 -1.33
N VAL A 281 9.49 13.63 -0.64
CA VAL A 281 9.82 12.21 -0.66
C VAL A 281 8.58 11.40 -0.95
N ASP A 282 8.76 10.35 -1.73
CA ASP A 282 7.77 9.33 -2.03
C ASP A 282 8.38 7.96 -1.69
N PHE A 283 7.76 7.23 -0.76
CA PHE A 283 8.37 6.08 -0.10
C PHE A 283 7.33 5.08 0.41
N GLY A 284 7.58 3.80 0.17
CA GLY A 284 6.74 2.71 0.68
C GLY A 284 7.54 1.49 1.10
N ILE A 285 6.99 0.74 2.04
CA ILE A 285 7.55 -0.54 2.51
C ILE A 285 6.53 -1.67 2.34
N THR A 286 7.03 -2.90 2.34
CA THR A 286 6.23 -4.11 2.47
C THR A 286 6.62 -4.83 3.76
N TYR A 287 5.63 -5.08 4.62
CA TYR A 287 5.80 -5.87 5.82
C TYR A 287 4.55 -6.72 6.08
N LEU A 288 4.71 -7.98 6.46
CA LEU A 288 3.61 -8.93 6.68
C LEU A 288 2.64 -9.03 5.48
N ARG A 289 3.15 -8.90 4.26
CA ARG A 289 2.41 -8.83 2.98
C ARG A 289 1.54 -7.58 2.78
N LEU A 290 1.56 -6.63 3.68
CA LEU A 290 0.90 -5.34 3.52
C LEU A 290 1.91 -4.29 3.06
N ASN A 291 1.47 -3.43 2.16
CA ASN A 291 2.28 -2.36 1.59
C ASN A 291 1.84 -1.01 2.15
N THR A 292 2.78 -0.08 2.30
CA THR A 292 2.51 1.33 2.58
C THR A 292 2.94 2.20 1.42
N ASP A 293 2.34 3.39 1.33
CA ASP A 293 2.70 4.44 0.39
C ASP A 293 2.53 5.81 1.05
N GLN A 294 3.63 6.58 1.11
CA GLN A 294 3.68 7.79 1.94
C GLN A 294 4.49 8.88 1.25
N GLN A 295 3.87 10.02 1.01
CA GLN A 295 4.57 11.20 0.50
C GLN A 295 4.56 12.31 1.55
N GLN A 296 5.73 12.83 1.88
CA GLN A 296 5.91 13.89 2.87
C GLN A 296 6.83 15.00 2.38
N HIS A 297 6.69 16.18 2.99
CA HIS A 297 7.50 17.36 2.70
C HIS A 297 8.34 17.80 3.90
N PHE A 298 9.56 18.26 3.59
CA PHE A 298 10.52 18.80 4.55
C PHE A 298 11.12 20.07 4.01
N TYR A 299 11.25 21.09 4.84
CA TYR A 299 11.88 22.34 4.44
C TYR A 299 13.28 22.47 5.06
N VAL A 300 14.27 22.75 4.24
CA VAL A 300 15.65 22.96 4.70
C VAL A 300 15.81 24.42 5.12
N LEU A 301 15.90 24.67 6.43
CA LEU A 301 16.01 26.03 6.97
C LEU A 301 17.25 26.76 6.43
N LYS A 302 17.07 28.01 6.02
CA LYS A 302 18.20 28.92 5.71
C LYS A 302 18.90 29.36 7.00
N PRO A 303 20.16 29.80 6.92
CA PRO A 303 20.84 30.39 8.07
C PRO A 303 20.02 31.54 8.68
N GLY A 304 19.71 31.43 9.97
CA GLY A 304 18.91 32.41 10.72
C GLY A 304 17.38 32.18 10.69
N GLU A 305 16.87 31.26 9.88
CA GLU A 305 15.46 30.86 9.92
C GLU A 305 15.20 29.89 11.08
N THR A 306 14.05 30.05 11.72
CA THR A 306 13.55 29.17 12.79
C THR A 306 12.28 28.42 12.41
N ALA A 307 11.68 28.73 11.27
CA ALA A 307 10.48 28.13 10.71
C ALA A 307 10.46 28.30 9.18
N PRO A 308 9.67 27.50 8.45
CA PRO A 308 9.45 27.67 7.02
C PRO A 308 8.78 29.03 6.71
N PRO A 309 8.97 29.57 5.50
CA PRO A 309 8.23 30.73 5.02
C PRO A 309 6.70 30.54 5.13
N GLN A 310 5.98 31.60 5.49
CA GLN A 310 4.53 31.52 5.74
C GLN A 310 3.75 31.09 4.47
N GLY A 311 4.21 31.48 3.29
CA GLY A 311 3.61 31.07 2.02
C GLY A 311 3.69 29.54 1.81
N LEU A 312 4.81 28.91 2.19
CA LEU A 312 4.94 27.43 2.14
C LEU A 312 4.04 26.75 3.17
N VAL A 313 3.91 27.32 4.37
CA VAL A 313 2.98 26.80 5.40
C VAL A 313 1.54 26.87 4.90
N SER A 314 1.16 27.97 4.25
CA SER A 314 -0.18 28.13 3.66
C SER A 314 -0.41 27.18 2.49
N ALA A 315 0.59 26.99 1.63
CA ALA A 315 0.53 26.01 0.54
C ALA A 315 0.34 24.58 1.09
N PHE A 316 1.07 24.24 2.15
CA PHE A 316 0.95 22.94 2.81
C PHE A 316 -0.45 22.71 3.41
N ALA A 317 -1.03 23.73 4.03
CA ALA A 317 -2.40 23.68 4.55
C ALA A 317 -3.42 23.46 3.42
N ASN A 318 -3.20 24.01 2.22
CA ASN A 318 -4.04 23.76 1.04
C ASN A 318 -3.98 22.28 0.60
N GLY A 319 -2.80 21.64 0.63
CA GLY A 319 -2.66 20.21 0.38
C GLY A 319 -3.47 19.37 1.38
N ASN A 320 -3.33 19.66 2.67
CA ASN A 320 -4.13 19.00 3.72
C ASN A 320 -5.64 19.24 3.54
N ARG A 321 -6.05 20.43 3.10
CA ARG A 321 -7.47 20.72 2.82
C ARG A 321 -8.00 19.85 1.68
N VAL A 322 -7.22 19.59 0.63
CA VAL A 322 -7.62 18.67 -0.45
C VAL A 322 -7.77 17.24 0.08
N GLN A 323 -6.89 16.77 0.99
CA GLN A 323 -7.07 15.47 1.64
C GLN A 323 -8.38 15.42 2.46
N ASP A 324 -8.73 16.49 3.20
CA ASP A 324 -10.00 16.55 3.93
C ASP A 324 -11.20 16.49 2.98
N ILE A 325 -11.16 17.24 1.88
CA ILE A 325 -12.21 17.22 0.86
C ILE A 325 -12.38 15.82 0.29
N LEU A 326 -11.28 15.19 -0.09
CA LEU A 326 -11.30 13.85 -0.68
C LEU A 326 -11.91 12.83 0.28
N THR A 327 -11.38 12.76 1.50
CA THR A 327 -11.79 11.72 2.47
C THR A 327 -13.22 11.89 2.95
N THR A 328 -13.78 13.11 2.98
CA THR A 328 -15.20 13.35 3.29
C THR A 328 -16.15 12.95 2.14
N ASN A 329 -15.65 12.72 0.94
CA ASN A 329 -16.45 12.25 -0.19
C ASN A 329 -16.50 10.73 -0.33
N PHE A 330 -15.81 9.98 0.52
CA PHE A 330 -15.93 8.51 0.57
C PHE A 330 -17.31 8.11 1.09
N GLU A 331 -17.99 7.22 0.38
CA GLU A 331 -19.30 6.69 0.74
C GLU A 331 -19.52 5.34 0.05
N ILE A 332 -20.02 4.34 0.78
CA ILE A 332 -20.30 3.00 0.22
C ILE A 332 -21.17 3.08 -1.01
N GLY A 333 -20.80 2.34 -2.04
CA GLY A 333 -21.50 2.27 -3.32
C GLY A 333 -21.18 3.42 -4.27
N ARG A 334 -20.53 4.48 -3.82
CA ARG A 334 -20.05 5.57 -4.69
C ARG A 334 -18.85 5.08 -5.48
N THR A 335 -18.81 5.34 -6.78
CA THR A 335 -17.70 4.95 -7.64
C THR A 335 -16.49 5.85 -7.45
N GLY A 336 -15.29 5.37 -7.81
CA GLY A 336 -14.08 6.18 -7.79
C GLY A 336 -14.22 7.48 -8.60
N ASN A 337 -14.87 7.41 -9.76
CA ASN A 337 -15.14 8.57 -10.63
C ASN A 337 -16.09 9.58 -9.98
N GLU A 338 -17.12 9.14 -9.24
CA GLU A 338 -18.01 10.03 -8.50
C GLU A 338 -17.32 10.69 -7.33
N ILE A 339 -16.46 9.97 -6.60
CA ILE A 339 -15.65 10.53 -5.52
C ILE A 339 -14.69 11.59 -6.09
N LEU A 340 -13.98 11.27 -7.18
CA LEU A 340 -13.08 12.20 -7.87
C LEU A 340 -13.81 13.50 -8.26
N LYS A 341 -14.92 13.34 -8.98
CA LYS A 341 -15.66 14.50 -9.47
C LYS A 341 -16.13 15.42 -8.35
N ARG A 342 -16.75 14.85 -7.30
CA ARG A 342 -17.23 15.63 -6.14
C ARG A 342 -16.09 16.36 -5.45
N SER A 343 -14.97 15.68 -5.26
CA SER A 343 -13.80 16.24 -4.58
C SER A 343 -13.16 17.38 -5.38
N LEU A 344 -13.00 17.21 -6.70
CA LEU A 344 -12.47 18.27 -7.56
C LEU A 344 -13.42 19.47 -7.70
N ASP A 345 -14.72 19.22 -7.79
CA ASP A 345 -15.74 20.30 -7.83
C ASP A 345 -15.70 21.12 -6.53
N GLN A 346 -15.59 20.47 -5.38
CA GLN A 346 -15.47 21.15 -4.09
C GLN A 346 -14.15 21.90 -3.96
N ALA A 347 -13.02 21.28 -4.28
CA ALA A 347 -11.71 21.93 -4.25
C ALA A 347 -11.71 23.21 -5.13
N LYS A 348 -12.27 23.12 -6.33
CA LYS A 348 -12.42 24.26 -7.23
C LYS A 348 -13.31 25.37 -6.64
N ALA A 349 -14.42 25.02 -6.00
CA ALA A 349 -15.31 25.98 -5.35
C ALA A 349 -14.63 26.72 -4.18
N GLU A 350 -13.66 26.07 -3.52
CA GLU A 350 -12.82 26.66 -2.47
C GLU A 350 -11.58 27.39 -3.03
N GLY A 351 -11.42 27.47 -4.36
CA GLY A 351 -10.29 28.17 -5.01
C GLY A 351 -8.98 27.37 -4.97
N LEU A 352 -9.02 26.08 -4.69
CA LEU A 352 -7.85 25.19 -4.65
C LEU A 352 -7.54 24.63 -6.04
N ASN A 353 -6.29 24.70 -6.46
CA ASN A 353 -5.80 24.05 -7.67
C ASN A 353 -5.30 22.63 -7.31
N ALA A 354 -6.18 21.65 -7.38
CA ALA A 354 -5.96 20.28 -6.94
C ALA A 354 -5.88 19.28 -8.09
N SER A 355 -5.13 18.23 -7.87
CA SER A 355 -5.15 16.99 -8.67
C SER A 355 -5.19 15.80 -7.73
N ILE A 356 -6.03 14.79 -8.03
CA ILE A 356 -6.27 13.63 -7.17
C ILE A 356 -5.99 12.38 -8.00
N TYR A 357 -5.15 11.48 -7.47
CA TYR A 357 -4.78 10.21 -8.14
C TYR A 357 -4.60 9.08 -7.12
N THR A 358 -5.57 9.02 -6.24
CA THR A 358 -5.70 8.10 -5.11
C THR A 358 -6.04 6.69 -5.57
N HIS A 359 -5.40 5.70 -4.99
CA HIS A 359 -5.59 4.29 -5.33
C HIS A 359 -5.78 3.39 -4.11
N PRO A 360 -6.44 2.23 -4.25
CA PRO A 360 -6.45 1.21 -3.21
C PRO A 360 -5.02 0.71 -2.90
N ILE A 361 -4.78 0.31 -1.64
CA ILE A 361 -3.52 -0.25 -1.18
C ILE A 361 -3.76 -1.44 -0.24
N GLY A 362 -2.81 -2.34 -0.12
CA GLY A 362 -2.90 -3.48 0.77
C GLY A 362 -1.92 -4.59 0.42
N LEU A 363 -2.43 -5.72 -0.09
CA LEU A 363 -1.61 -6.86 -0.53
C LEU A 363 -0.74 -6.52 -1.77
N HIS A 364 -1.07 -5.46 -2.47
CA HIS A 364 -0.26 -4.82 -3.51
C HIS A 364 -0.21 -3.32 -3.21
N GLY A 365 0.84 -2.63 -3.66
CA GLY A 365 0.96 -1.18 -3.53
C GLY A 365 -0.09 -0.47 -4.37
N HIS A 366 0.04 -0.47 -5.70
CA HIS A 366 -1.07 -0.12 -6.59
C HIS A 366 -2.06 -1.29 -6.65
N ALA A 367 -3.03 -1.31 -5.73
CA ALA A 367 -3.96 -2.43 -5.59
C ALA A 367 -5.17 -2.31 -6.52
N ALA A 368 -5.91 -3.41 -6.64
CA ALA A 368 -7.21 -3.42 -7.30
C ALA A 368 -8.30 -2.83 -6.40
N GLY A 369 -9.30 -2.21 -7.01
CA GLY A 369 -10.43 -1.55 -6.35
C GLY A 369 -10.79 -0.24 -7.05
N PRO A 370 -11.67 0.62 -6.47
CA PRO A 370 -12.08 1.87 -7.10
C PRO A 370 -10.92 2.87 -7.16
N THR A 371 -10.43 3.12 -8.38
CA THR A 371 -9.39 4.14 -8.64
C THR A 371 -10.02 5.54 -8.66
N ILE A 372 -9.46 6.48 -7.92
CA ILE A 372 -9.96 7.84 -7.77
C ILE A 372 -9.04 8.82 -8.52
N GLY A 373 -9.25 8.93 -9.84
CA GLY A 373 -8.36 9.69 -10.73
C GLY A 373 -7.04 8.99 -11.03
N MET A 374 -6.31 9.57 -11.95
CA MET A 374 -4.89 9.28 -12.24
C MET A 374 -4.23 10.62 -12.54
N TRP A 375 -2.92 10.72 -12.38
CA TRP A 375 -2.18 11.98 -12.57
C TRP A 375 -2.49 12.65 -13.92
N ASP A 376 -2.81 11.87 -14.97
CA ASP A 376 -3.16 12.30 -16.33
C ASP A 376 -4.66 12.15 -16.67
N LYS A 377 -5.50 11.67 -15.75
CA LYS A 377 -6.93 11.41 -15.97
C LYS A 377 -7.80 11.99 -14.86
N GLN A 378 -7.87 13.31 -14.82
CA GLN A 378 -8.67 14.06 -13.84
C GLN A 378 -10.16 14.15 -14.22
N GLY A 379 -10.55 13.69 -15.41
CA GLY A 379 -11.95 13.61 -15.85
C GLY A 379 -12.63 12.28 -15.55
N GLY A 380 -11.89 11.33 -14.99
CA GLY A 380 -12.36 9.97 -14.66
C GLY A 380 -11.51 8.88 -15.30
N VAL A 381 -11.57 7.69 -14.74
CA VAL A 381 -10.85 6.48 -15.14
C VAL A 381 -11.87 5.42 -15.55
N LYS A 382 -11.88 5.06 -16.83
CA LYS A 382 -12.80 4.02 -17.34
C LYS A 382 -12.43 2.65 -16.75
N GLY A 383 -13.44 1.89 -16.35
CA GLY A 383 -13.27 0.57 -15.74
C GLY A 383 -12.97 0.67 -14.23
N PRO A 384 -11.71 0.78 -13.80
CA PRO A 384 -11.39 0.85 -12.37
C PRO A 384 -12.03 2.03 -11.62
N GLY A 385 -12.20 3.17 -12.27
CA GLY A 385 -12.89 4.30 -11.68
C GLY A 385 -14.41 4.14 -11.59
N ASP A 386 -15.00 3.21 -12.36
CA ASP A 386 -16.44 2.90 -12.33
C ASP A 386 -16.79 1.83 -11.28
N TYR A 387 -15.79 1.27 -10.59
CA TYR A 387 -15.97 0.30 -9.53
C TYR A 387 -16.43 1.00 -8.23
N PRO A 388 -17.43 0.44 -7.51
CA PRO A 388 -17.97 1.07 -6.31
C PRO A 388 -17.10 0.81 -5.09
N LEU A 389 -17.06 1.79 -4.17
CA LEU A 389 -16.44 1.65 -2.86
C LEU A 389 -17.20 0.64 -1.99
N TYR A 390 -16.45 -0.25 -1.39
CA TYR A 390 -16.91 -1.18 -0.36
C TYR A 390 -16.31 -0.85 1.02
N GLU A 391 -16.90 -1.44 2.05
CA GLU A 391 -16.41 -1.38 3.42
C GLU A 391 -15.03 -2.04 3.54
N ASN A 392 -14.20 -1.56 4.46
CA ASN A 392 -12.88 -2.09 4.75
C ASN A 392 -11.87 -2.02 3.58
N THR A 393 -12.04 -1.07 2.66
CA THR A 393 -11.05 -0.82 1.62
C THR A 393 -10.01 0.18 2.10
N ALA A 394 -8.73 -0.20 2.04
CA ALA A 394 -7.61 0.70 2.34
C ALA A 394 -7.16 1.44 1.09
N TYR A 395 -6.74 2.69 1.29
CA TYR A 395 -6.32 3.60 0.23
C TYR A 395 -5.02 4.29 0.58
N SER A 396 -4.19 4.52 -0.42
CA SER A 396 -3.22 5.58 -0.40
C SER A 396 -3.87 6.87 -0.88
N ILE A 397 -3.99 7.87 0.01
CA ILE A 397 -4.65 9.16 -0.26
C ILE A 397 -3.66 10.08 -0.94
N GLU A 398 -3.45 9.85 -2.23
CA GLU A 398 -2.46 10.51 -3.05
C GLU A 398 -3.07 11.65 -3.87
N LEU A 399 -2.46 12.85 -3.77
CA LEU A 399 -2.94 14.07 -4.41
C LEU A 399 -1.89 15.20 -4.38
N PHE A 400 -2.16 16.26 -5.09
CA PHE A 400 -1.44 17.51 -4.84
C PHE A 400 -2.35 18.74 -4.87
N ALA A 401 -1.89 19.80 -4.19
CA ALA A 401 -2.38 21.16 -4.38
C ALA A 401 -1.25 22.08 -4.87
N ALA A 402 -1.51 22.89 -5.89
CA ALA A 402 -0.57 23.90 -6.39
C ALA A 402 -0.99 25.30 -5.90
N THR A 403 -0.10 25.96 -5.16
CA THR A 403 -0.38 27.28 -4.56
C THR A 403 0.72 28.27 -4.93
N PRO A 404 0.40 29.47 -5.46
CA PRO A 404 1.38 30.53 -5.64
C PRO A 404 1.95 30.97 -4.28
N VAL A 405 3.29 31.09 -4.18
CA VAL A 405 3.98 31.48 -2.97
C VAL A 405 4.70 32.81 -3.19
N ALA A 406 4.25 33.88 -2.51
CA ALA A 406 4.75 35.23 -2.71
C ALA A 406 6.25 35.36 -2.42
N GLU A 407 6.75 34.66 -1.38
CA GLU A 407 8.18 34.66 -1.03
C GLU A 407 9.04 33.96 -2.11
N TRP A 408 8.40 33.25 -3.03
CA TRP A 408 9.03 32.58 -4.18
C TRP A 408 8.65 33.27 -5.52
N GLY A 409 8.26 34.55 -5.47
CA GLY A 409 7.90 35.34 -6.67
C GLY A 409 6.62 34.85 -7.32
N ASP A 410 5.62 34.45 -6.54
CA ASP A 410 4.34 33.89 -6.97
C ASP A 410 4.46 32.58 -7.79
N LYS A 411 5.60 31.92 -7.71
CA LYS A 411 5.81 30.60 -8.29
C LYS A 411 4.82 29.60 -7.67
N PRO A 412 4.08 28.82 -8.48
CA PRO A 412 3.24 27.76 -7.95
C PRO A 412 4.09 26.66 -7.28
N VAL A 413 3.91 26.49 -5.99
CA VAL A 413 4.50 25.37 -5.23
C VAL A 413 3.50 24.22 -5.17
N ARG A 414 3.95 23.04 -5.53
CA ARG A 414 3.16 21.81 -5.47
C ARG A 414 3.41 21.12 -4.14
N ILE A 415 2.36 20.96 -3.38
CA ILE A 415 2.35 20.13 -2.18
C ILE A 415 1.73 18.79 -2.55
N MET A 416 2.57 17.79 -2.70
CA MET A 416 2.21 16.40 -3.00
C MET A 416 2.17 15.65 -1.67
N LEU A 417 1.03 15.06 -1.36
CA LEU A 417 0.81 14.36 -0.10
C LEU A 417 0.23 12.99 -0.39
N GLU A 418 0.71 12.01 0.37
CA GLU A 418 0.18 10.66 0.33
C GLU A 418 0.28 10.02 1.69
N GLU A 419 -0.84 9.44 2.15
CA GLU A 419 -0.90 8.75 3.43
C GLU A 419 -1.91 7.62 3.37
N ASP A 420 -1.55 6.49 3.98
CA ASP A 420 -2.40 5.32 4.03
C ASP A 420 -3.58 5.52 4.97
N GLY A 421 -4.76 5.16 4.50
CA GLY A 421 -5.98 5.19 5.30
C GLY A 421 -6.95 4.08 4.93
N VAL A 422 -8.05 3.98 5.65
CA VAL A 422 -9.08 2.98 5.44
C VAL A 422 -10.47 3.58 5.57
N TYR A 423 -11.37 3.17 4.69
CA TYR A 423 -12.81 3.41 4.86
C TYR A 423 -13.40 2.25 5.67
N HIS A 424 -13.80 2.53 6.90
CA HIS A 424 -14.28 1.53 7.86
C HIS A 424 -15.40 2.11 8.72
N GLN A 425 -16.45 1.32 8.96
CA GLN A 425 -17.62 1.71 9.76
C GLN A 425 -18.26 3.05 9.32
N GLY A 426 -18.35 3.24 7.98
CA GLY A 426 -18.97 4.43 7.41
C GLY A 426 -18.13 5.71 7.49
N GLN A 427 -16.85 5.64 7.85
CA GLN A 427 -15.93 6.77 7.98
C GLN A 427 -14.55 6.44 7.39
N PHE A 428 -13.81 7.48 7.03
CA PHE A 428 -12.42 7.36 6.60
C PHE A 428 -11.47 7.68 7.76
N TYR A 429 -10.45 6.83 7.96
CA TYR A 429 -9.42 6.99 8.97
C TYR A 429 -8.03 6.87 8.34
N PHE A 430 -7.12 7.80 8.67
CA PHE A 430 -5.70 7.61 8.38
C PHE A 430 -5.12 6.60 9.37
N LEU A 431 -4.40 5.59 8.88
CA LEU A 431 -3.93 4.44 9.67
C LEU A 431 -2.89 4.81 10.74
N ASP A 432 -1.95 5.71 10.42
CA ASP A 432 -0.98 6.27 11.40
C ASP A 432 -0.99 7.81 11.38
N GLY A 433 -2.16 8.40 11.10
CA GLY A 433 -2.30 9.84 10.93
C GLY A 433 -1.77 10.32 9.58
N ARG A 434 -1.49 11.62 9.48
CA ARG A 434 -0.94 12.26 8.28
C ARG A 434 -0.04 13.42 8.67
N GLN A 435 0.80 13.87 7.75
CA GLN A 435 1.59 15.07 7.95
C GLN A 435 0.67 16.31 7.94
N LYS A 436 0.64 17.07 9.06
CA LYS A 436 -0.18 18.29 9.23
C LYS A 436 0.62 19.58 9.20
N GLU A 437 1.93 19.48 9.28
CA GLU A 437 2.86 20.62 9.27
C GLU A 437 4.12 20.29 8.48
N LEU A 438 4.75 21.31 7.92
CA LEU A 438 6.05 21.13 7.28
C LEU A 438 7.11 20.81 8.34
N TYR A 439 7.75 19.66 8.20
CA TYR A 439 8.92 19.34 9.00
C TYR A 439 10.13 20.16 8.53
N THR A 440 11.09 20.38 9.40
CA THR A 440 12.29 21.18 9.10
C THR A 440 13.56 20.38 9.19
N ILE A 441 14.58 20.78 8.42
CA ILE A 441 15.93 20.26 8.50
C ILE A 441 16.86 21.48 8.74
N PRO A 442 17.57 21.56 9.88
CA PRO A 442 17.51 20.64 11.03
C PRO A 442 16.13 20.69 11.72
N ARG A 443 15.82 19.63 12.44
CA ARG A 443 14.57 19.54 13.20
C ARG A 443 14.54 20.61 14.29
N ASN A 444 13.41 21.25 14.48
CA ASN A 444 13.19 22.16 15.59
C ASN A 444 13.03 21.36 16.90
N VAL A 445 14.12 21.18 17.65
CA VAL A 445 14.17 20.36 18.88
C VAL A 445 13.32 20.93 20.00
N GLN A 446 12.91 22.21 19.93
CA GLN A 446 12.09 22.88 20.97
C GLN A 446 10.63 22.38 20.99
N GLY A 447 10.16 21.69 19.96
CA GLY A 447 8.80 21.14 19.87
C GLY A 447 8.64 19.71 20.40
N LEU A 448 9.71 18.99 20.67
CA LEU A 448 9.67 17.58 21.10
C LEU A 448 9.48 17.39 22.61
N GLY A 449 9.29 18.46 23.37
CA GLY A 449 9.13 18.48 24.83
C GLY A 449 7.73 18.83 25.34
N LYS A 450 6.68 18.63 24.52
CA LYS A 450 5.29 18.83 24.97
C LYS A 450 4.45 17.61 24.72
#